data_6723be717eddcac225165e3c93a5a249
#
_entry.id   6723be717eddcac225165e3c93a5a249
#
_cell.length_a   1.000
_cell.length_b   1.000
_cell.length_c   1.000
_cell.angle_alpha   90.00
_cell.angle_beta   90.00
_cell.angle_gamma   90.00
#
_symmetry.space_group_name_H-M   'P 1'
#
loop_
_entity.id
_entity.type
_entity.pdbx_description
1 polymer ?
#
loop_
_entity_poly.entity_id
_entity_poly.type
_entity_poly.pdbx_seq_one_letter_code
_entity_poly.pdbx_strand_id
1 'polypeptide(L)'
;GKVEEKLMKRLKKHVIVYGYGHLGKYVIEKLDELGLDYVVVTTDQQLYAGLVKDKKLAVLEHATRPIEALKQAGIERAGMLIVAHQNDPDNMLITLSARKLRPDMRIVSVVHDSDLIEPMKSSGADMVIPSSVTVGHLLALSAATKDLVGIVFSEEIGTKEIARFTVFKASKLIGKGLQEVSTLATVIGIVRSGAVIQNIFDPAFRLAEGDTILVLGDPANLETLESEAGAK
;
A
#
# COMPACT_ATOMS: atom_id res chain seq x y z
N GLY A 1 0.97 -3.64 -31.49
CA GLY A 1 1.50 -3.54 -32.84
C GLY A 1 2.68 -2.57 -32.98
N LYS A 2 3.03 -2.18 -34.20
CA LYS A 2 4.18 -1.27 -34.45
C LYS A 2 4.07 0.10 -33.77
N VAL A 3 2.85 0.57 -33.53
CA VAL A 3 2.59 1.87 -32.87
C VAL A 3 2.91 1.78 -31.38
N GLU A 4 2.44 0.75 -30.71
CA GLU A 4 2.70 0.52 -29.29
C GLU A 4 4.20 0.31 -29.02
N GLU A 5 4.87 -0.45 -29.87
CA GLU A 5 6.32 -0.65 -29.78
C GLU A 5 7.08 0.67 -29.94
N LYS A 6 6.65 1.56 -30.85
CA LYS A 6 7.24 2.88 -31.02
C LYS A 6 6.98 3.78 -29.82
N LEU A 7 5.80 3.69 -29.19
CA LEU A 7 5.46 4.42 -27.98
C LEU A 7 6.30 3.93 -26.79
N MET A 8 6.39 2.62 -26.58
CA MET A 8 7.23 2.05 -25.51
C MET A 8 8.70 2.48 -25.64
N LYS A 9 9.25 2.54 -26.84
CA LYS A 9 10.63 3.01 -27.07
C LYS A 9 10.86 4.47 -26.71
N ARG A 10 9.81 5.29 -26.64
CA ARG A 10 9.88 6.71 -26.27
C ARG A 10 9.71 6.97 -24.78
N LEU A 11 9.15 6.02 -24.04
CA LEU A 11 8.96 6.16 -22.60
C LEU A 11 10.29 6.27 -21.87
N LYS A 12 10.31 7.17 -20.89
CA LYS A 12 11.42 7.36 -19.94
C LYS A 12 10.86 7.56 -18.55
N LYS A 13 11.56 7.04 -17.53
CA LYS A 13 11.15 7.11 -16.14
C LYS A 13 9.77 6.52 -15.84
N HIS A 14 9.23 5.70 -16.75
CA HIS A 14 7.96 5.01 -16.56
C HIS A 14 8.06 3.90 -15.52
N VAL A 15 6.92 3.47 -15.02
CA VAL A 15 6.81 2.33 -14.11
C VAL A 15 6.61 1.05 -14.92
N ILE A 16 7.37 0.00 -14.63
CA ILE A 16 7.05 -1.34 -15.13
C ILE A 16 6.22 -2.04 -14.06
N VAL A 17 5.03 -2.49 -14.44
CA VAL A 17 4.15 -3.30 -13.58
C VAL A 17 4.21 -4.74 -14.05
N TYR A 18 4.95 -5.58 -13.34
CA TYR A 18 5.14 -6.97 -13.70
C TYR A 18 4.19 -7.87 -12.90
N GLY A 19 3.26 -8.49 -13.60
CA GLY A 19 2.14 -9.24 -13.04
C GLY A 19 0.83 -8.43 -13.07
N TYR A 20 -0.11 -8.89 -13.90
CA TYR A 20 -1.41 -8.26 -14.06
C TYR A 20 -2.52 -9.25 -13.68
N GLY A 21 -2.67 -9.46 -12.37
CA GLY A 21 -3.80 -10.15 -11.75
C GLY A 21 -4.65 -9.16 -10.96
N HIS A 22 -5.23 -9.61 -9.85
CA HIS A 22 -6.04 -8.75 -9.00
C HIS A 22 -5.28 -7.51 -8.50
N LEU A 23 -4.06 -7.68 -8.01
CA LEU A 23 -3.25 -6.56 -7.52
C LEU A 23 -2.83 -5.62 -8.65
N GLY A 24 -2.34 -6.17 -9.76
CA GLY A 24 -1.86 -5.37 -10.89
C GLY A 24 -2.91 -4.44 -11.47
N LYS A 25 -4.17 -4.86 -11.51
CA LYS A 25 -5.30 -4.02 -11.91
C LYS A 25 -5.39 -2.76 -11.06
N TYR A 26 -5.42 -2.89 -9.74
CA TYR A 26 -5.52 -1.73 -8.84
C TYR A 26 -4.27 -0.86 -8.86
N VAL A 27 -3.09 -1.46 -9.11
CA VAL A 27 -1.85 -0.70 -9.30
C VAL A 27 -1.98 0.23 -10.48
N ILE A 28 -2.39 -0.26 -11.67
CA ILE A 28 -2.48 0.60 -12.85
C ILE A 28 -3.62 1.62 -12.76
N GLU A 29 -4.75 1.30 -12.13
CA GLU A 29 -5.80 2.26 -11.84
C GLU A 29 -5.24 3.45 -11.04
N LYS A 30 -4.43 3.16 -10.02
CA LYS A 30 -3.81 4.21 -9.21
C LYS A 30 -2.73 4.98 -9.95
N LEU A 31 -1.92 4.33 -10.79
CA LEU A 31 -0.94 4.99 -11.64
C LEU A 31 -1.62 5.94 -12.66
N ASP A 32 -2.75 5.54 -13.23
CA ASP A 32 -3.58 6.40 -14.09
C ASP A 32 -4.04 7.67 -13.35
N GLU A 33 -4.58 7.52 -12.12
CA GLU A 33 -4.99 8.66 -11.29
C GLU A 33 -3.82 9.60 -10.98
N LEU A 34 -2.61 9.06 -10.78
CA LEU A 34 -1.40 9.82 -10.50
C LEU A 34 -0.77 10.44 -11.77
N GLY A 35 -1.29 10.12 -12.96
CA GLY A 35 -0.75 10.57 -14.25
C GLY A 35 0.64 10.02 -14.54
N LEU A 36 0.97 8.82 -14.05
CA LEU A 36 2.26 8.18 -14.26
C LEU A 36 2.22 7.23 -15.45
N ASP A 37 3.20 7.35 -16.33
CA ASP A 37 3.37 6.42 -17.45
C ASP A 37 3.80 5.04 -16.95
N TYR A 38 3.26 3.99 -17.56
CA TYR A 38 3.60 2.62 -17.20
C TYR A 38 3.54 1.66 -18.37
N VAL A 39 4.21 0.53 -18.23
CA VAL A 39 4.12 -0.64 -19.12
C VAL A 39 3.78 -1.86 -18.25
N VAL A 40 2.75 -2.60 -18.64
CA VAL A 40 2.35 -3.83 -17.95
C VAL A 40 3.04 -5.03 -18.58
N VAL A 41 3.58 -5.94 -17.78
CA VAL A 41 4.05 -7.25 -18.21
C VAL A 41 3.14 -8.32 -17.66
N THR A 42 2.63 -9.19 -18.49
CA THR A 42 1.76 -10.29 -18.10
C THR A 42 2.09 -11.57 -18.85
N THR A 43 1.86 -12.73 -18.23
CA THR A 43 1.95 -14.05 -18.86
C THR A 43 0.61 -14.52 -19.42
N ASP A 44 -0.48 -13.83 -19.08
CA ASP A 44 -1.84 -14.18 -19.48
C ASP A 44 -2.21 -13.52 -20.82
N GLN A 45 -2.48 -14.34 -21.83
CA GLN A 45 -2.85 -13.91 -23.17
C GLN A 45 -4.16 -13.12 -23.22
N GLN A 46 -5.14 -13.47 -22.39
CA GLN A 46 -6.45 -12.80 -22.40
C GLN A 46 -6.34 -11.42 -21.74
N LEU A 47 -5.61 -11.34 -20.61
CA LEU A 47 -5.33 -10.06 -19.95
C LEU A 47 -4.52 -9.14 -20.86
N TYR A 48 -3.51 -9.65 -21.55
CA TYR A 48 -2.75 -8.90 -22.54
C TYR A 48 -3.65 -8.32 -23.63
N ALA A 49 -4.52 -9.17 -24.22
CA ALA A 49 -5.43 -8.72 -25.28
C ALA A 49 -6.40 -7.61 -24.80
N GLY A 50 -6.88 -7.74 -23.55
CA GLY A 50 -7.70 -6.71 -22.90
C GLY A 50 -6.95 -5.38 -22.75
N LEU A 51 -5.74 -5.42 -22.22
CA LEU A 51 -4.89 -4.22 -22.05
C LEU A 51 -4.65 -3.50 -23.36
N VAL A 52 -4.30 -4.24 -24.42
CA VAL A 52 -4.07 -3.68 -25.76
C VAL A 52 -5.35 -3.07 -26.35
N LYS A 53 -6.50 -3.74 -26.16
CA LYS A 53 -7.80 -3.20 -26.57
C LYS A 53 -8.11 -1.86 -25.87
N ASP A 54 -7.77 -1.74 -24.60
CA ASP A 54 -7.94 -0.53 -23.80
C ASP A 54 -6.82 0.49 -24.02
N LYS A 55 -5.99 0.30 -25.07
CA LYS A 55 -4.86 1.17 -25.46
C LYS A 55 -3.79 1.34 -24.38
N LYS A 56 -3.67 0.35 -23.47
CA LYS A 56 -2.59 0.29 -22.51
C LYS A 56 -1.33 -0.31 -23.14
N LEU A 57 -0.16 0.15 -22.69
CA LEU A 57 1.10 -0.42 -23.14
C LEU A 57 1.38 -1.70 -22.34
N ALA A 58 1.51 -2.81 -23.06
CA ALA A 58 1.69 -4.11 -22.45
C ALA A 58 2.71 -4.96 -23.21
N VAL A 59 3.36 -5.86 -22.47
CA VAL A 59 4.26 -6.90 -22.96
C VAL A 59 3.67 -8.24 -22.54
N LEU A 60 3.57 -9.16 -23.50
CA LEU A 60 3.23 -10.55 -23.20
C LEU A 60 4.53 -11.33 -23.00
N GLU A 61 4.73 -11.83 -21.77
CA GLU A 61 5.85 -12.71 -21.46
C GLU A 61 5.57 -14.12 -21.98
N HIS A 62 6.52 -14.65 -22.73
CA HIS A 62 6.48 -16.02 -23.23
C HIS A 62 7.53 -16.87 -22.51
N ALA A 63 7.16 -18.12 -22.17
CA ALA A 63 8.07 -19.17 -21.72
C ALA A 63 8.95 -18.81 -20.50
N THR A 64 8.39 -18.10 -19.50
CA THR A 64 9.07 -17.78 -18.25
C THR A 64 10.45 -17.13 -18.48
N ARG A 65 10.48 -16.08 -19.31
CA ARG A 65 11.71 -15.35 -19.65
C ARG A 65 11.66 -13.89 -19.20
N PRO A 66 11.73 -13.63 -17.88
CA PRO A 66 11.56 -12.28 -17.35
C PRO A 66 12.59 -11.28 -17.89
N ILE A 67 13.81 -11.70 -18.21
CA ILE A 67 14.85 -10.83 -18.78
C ILE A 67 14.40 -10.25 -20.12
N GLU A 68 13.84 -11.07 -21.00
CA GLU A 68 13.38 -10.62 -22.31
C GLU A 68 12.18 -9.67 -22.19
N ALA A 69 11.21 -10.04 -21.34
CA ALA A 69 10.03 -9.22 -21.08
C ALA A 69 10.40 -7.86 -20.46
N LEU A 70 11.32 -7.82 -19.49
CA LEU A 70 11.82 -6.58 -18.89
C LEU A 70 12.51 -5.68 -19.91
N LYS A 71 13.32 -6.25 -20.82
CA LYS A 71 13.94 -5.49 -21.91
C LYS A 71 12.89 -4.92 -22.86
N GLN A 72 11.90 -5.71 -23.26
CA GLN A 72 10.80 -5.24 -24.08
C GLN A 72 10.00 -4.13 -23.41
N ALA A 73 9.79 -4.22 -22.09
CA ALA A 73 9.15 -3.19 -21.30
C ALA A 73 10.03 -1.93 -21.07
N GLY A 74 11.26 -1.93 -21.56
CA GLY A 74 12.17 -0.78 -21.51
C GLY A 74 12.82 -0.55 -20.16
N ILE A 75 13.22 -1.62 -19.46
CA ILE A 75 13.85 -1.55 -18.12
C ILE A 75 15.03 -0.58 -18.06
N GLU A 76 15.80 -0.44 -19.14
CA GLU A 76 16.96 0.45 -19.22
C GLU A 76 16.59 1.93 -19.05
N ARG A 77 15.34 2.31 -19.35
CA ARG A 77 14.82 3.68 -19.31
C ARG A 77 13.75 3.89 -18.22
N ALA A 78 13.27 2.79 -17.64
CA ALA A 78 12.24 2.84 -16.61
C ALA A 78 12.76 3.49 -15.32
N GLY A 79 11.87 4.10 -14.56
CA GLY A 79 12.18 4.71 -13.26
C GLY A 79 11.99 3.75 -12.08
N MET A 80 11.09 2.79 -12.23
CA MET A 80 10.70 1.89 -11.14
C MET A 80 10.12 0.58 -11.69
N LEU A 81 10.29 -0.50 -10.93
CA LEU A 81 9.64 -1.78 -11.15
C LEU A 81 8.75 -2.14 -9.96
N ILE A 82 7.50 -2.48 -10.25
CA ILE A 82 6.56 -3.09 -9.31
C ILE A 82 6.38 -4.54 -9.73
N VAL A 83 6.68 -5.49 -8.82
CA VAL A 83 6.51 -6.91 -9.04
C VAL A 83 5.31 -7.39 -8.24
N ALA A 84 4.24 -7.78 -8.94
CA ALA A 84 2.95 -8.13 -8.35
C ALA A 84 2.37 -9.42 -8.96
N HIS A 85 3.22 -10.41 -9.24
CA HIS A 85 2.80 -11.72 -9.73
C HIS A 85 2.11 -12.53 -8.61
N GLN A 86 1.35 -13.55 -8.99
CA GLN A 86 0.53 -14.32 -8.04
C GLN A 86 1.32 -15.29 -7.16
N ASN A 87 2.56 -15.63 -7.52
CA ASN A 87 3.40 -16.53 -6.72
C ASN A 87 4.76 -15.93 -6.41
N ASP A 88 5.27 -16.27 -5.24
CA ASP A 88 6.50 -15.71 -4.72
C ASP A 88 7.77 -16.18 -5.47
N PRO A 89 7.90 -17.43 -5.91
CA PRO A 89 9.03 -17.85 -6.73
C PRO A 89 9.19 -17.03 -8.00
N ASP A 90 8.11 -16.72 -8.71
CA ASP A 90 8.16 -15.86 -9.90
C ASP A 90 8.53 -14.42 -9.52
N ASN A 91 7.96 -13.88 -8.44
CA ASN A 91 8.32 -12.56 -7.94
C ASN A 91 9.81 -12.45 -7.62
N MET A 92 10.39 -13.48 -7.00
CA MET A 92 11.84 -13.53 -6.70
C MET A 92 12.68 -13.59 -7.98
N LEU A 93 12.29 -14.43 -8.93
CA LEU A 93 13.00 -14.56 -10.22
C LEU A 93 12.97 -13.25 -11.02
N ILE A 94 11.83 -12.59 -11.07
CA ILE A 94 11.66 -11.29 -11.73
C ILE A 94 12.52 -10.23 -11.06
N THR A 95 12.46 -10.15 -9.73
CA THR A 95 13.24 -9.20 -8.92
C THR A 95 14.74 -9.39 -9.13
N LEU A 96 15.24 -10.63 -9.04
CA LEU A 96 16.66 -10.96 -9.27
C LEU A 96 17.10 -10.61 -10.70
N SER A 97 16.25 -10.91 -11.69
CA SER A 97 16.51 -10.62 -13.10
C SER A 97 16.60 -9.11 -13.35
N ALA A 98 15.68 -8.34 -12.76
CA ALA A 98 15.66 -6.89 -12.87
C ALA A 98 16.89 -6.25 -12.18
N ARG A 99 17.24 -6.70 -10.99
CA ARG A 99 18.43 -6.21 -10.26
C ARG A 99 19.73 -6.47 -11.03
N LYS A 100 19.81 -7.62 -11.70
CA LYS A 100 20.94 -7.95 -12.56
C LYS A 100 21.02 -7.04 -13.79
N LEU A 101 19.88 -6.69 -14.38
CA LEU A 101 19.82 -5.81 -15.57
C LEU A 101 20.05 -4.33 -15.20
N ARG A 102 19.54 -3.89 -14.07
CA ARG A 102 19.62 -2.52 -13.57
C ARG A 102 19.94 -2.52 -12.07
N PRO A 103 21.24 -2.47 -11.71
CA PRO A 103 21.67 -2.45 -10.31
C PRO A 103 21.12 -1.28 -9.48
N ASP A 104 20.82 -0.15 -10.13
CA ASP A 104 20.31 1.08 -9.51
C ASP A 104 18.77 1.21 -9.54
N MET A 105 18.05 0.23 -10.12
CA MET A 105 16.60 0.27 -10.23
C MET A 105 15.93 0.23 -8.85
N ARG A 106 14.92 1.09 -8.67
CA ARG A 106 14.02 0.93 -7.52
C ARG A 106 13.03 -0.20 -7.80
N ILE A 107 13.04 -1.22 -6.95
CA ILE A 107 12.22 -2.42 -7.08
C ILE A 107 11.34 -2.57 -5.84
N VAL A 108 10.03 -2.64 -6.05
CA VAL A 108 9.04 -2.97 -5.02
C VAL A 108 8.40 -4.30 -5.39
N SER A 109 8.44 -5.27 -4.49
CA SER A 109 7.86 -6.59 -4.73
C SER A 109 6.87 -6.99 -3.67
N VAL A 110 5.82 -7.69 -4.09
CA VAL A 110 4.86 -8.34 -3.20
C VAL A 110 5.42 -9.70 -2.77
N VAL A 111 5.15 -10.11 -1.55
CA VAL A 111 5.26 -11.50 -1.09
C VAL A 111 3.94 -11.93 -0.44
N HIS A 112 3.59 -13.19 -0.60
CA HIS A 112 2.40 -13.80 -0.02
C HIS A 112 2.75 -14.58 1.25
N ASP A 113 3.94 -15.20 1.27
CA ASP A 113 4.49 -15.91 2.42
C ASP A 113 5.44 -15.01 3.20
N SER A 114 5.18 -14.84 4.52
CA SER A 114 6.03 -14.02 5.41
C SER A 114 7.47 -14.49 5.50
N ASP A 115 7.72 -15.79 5.36
CA ASP A 115 9.06 -16.37 5.43
C ASP A 115 9.95 -15.96 4.24
N LEU A 116 9.31 -15.44 3.18
CA LEU A 116 10.01 -14.97 1.97
C LEU A 116 10.31 -13.46 1.97
N ILE A 117 9.98 -12.72 3.03
CA ILE A 117 10.30 -11.28 3.11
C ILE A 117 11.81 -11.05 3.00
N GLU A 118 12.62 -11.68 3.86
CA GLU A 118 14.08 -11.52 3.83
C GLU A 118 14.72 -12.11 2.58
N PRO A 119 14.34 -13.31 2.08
CA PRO A 119 14.77 -13.80 0.78
C PRO A 119 14.45 -12.83 -0.38
N MET A 120 13.29 -12.18 -0.38
CA MET A 120 12.92 -11.22 -1.41
C MET A 120 13.77 -9.96 -1.37
N LYS A 121 14.07 -9.42 -0.18
CA LYS A 121 15.05 -8.32 0.00
C LYS A 121 16.41 -8.72 -0.51
N SER A 122 16.89 -9.93 -0.16
CA SER A 122 18.15 -10.48 -0.62
C SER A 122 18.21 -10.68 -2.13
N SER A 123 17.06 -10.92 -2.78
CA SER A 123 16.94 -10.99 -4.25
C SER A 123 17.05 -9.62 -4.93
N GLY A 124 17.04 -8.54 -4.17
CA GLY A 124 17.28 -7.19 -4.66
C GLY A 124 16.06 -6.27 -4.62
N ALA A 125 14.97 -6.63 -3.94
CA ALA A 125 13.85 -5.70 -3.72
C ALA A 125 14.26 -4.63 -2.69
N ASP A 126 14.00 -3.36 -3.02
CA ASP A 126 14.22 -2.24 -2.10
C ASP A 126 13.09 -2.12 -1.08
N MET A 127 11.90 -2.59 -1.46
CA MET A 127 10.73 -2.63 -0.59
C MET A 127 9.95 -3.93 -0.85
N VAL A 128 9.56 -4.59 0.23
CA VAL A 128 8.74 -5.81 0.18
C VAL A 128 7.42 -5.56 0.88
N ILE A 129 6.32 -5.87 0.20
CA ILE A 129 4.97 -5.72 0.74
C ILE A 129 4.38 -7.11 1.01
N PRO A 130 4.22 -7.51 2.29
CA PRO A 130 3.66 -8.81 2.66
C PRO A 130 2.13 -8.77 2.58
N SER A 131 1.57 -9.01 1.40
CA SER A 131 0.15 -8.81 1.11
C SER A 131 -0.78 -9.67 1.95
N SER A 132 -0.53 -10.98 2.02
CA SER A 132 -1.40 -11.92 2.74
C SER A 132 -1.36 -11.69 4.25
N VAL A 133 -0.18 -11.41 4.80
CA VAL A 133 -0.01 -11.08 6.23
C VAL A 133 -0.78 -9.80 6.57
N THR A 134 -0.59 -8.76 5.75
CA THR A 134 -1.26 -7.47 5.95
C THR A 134 -2.78 -7.61 5.92
N VAL A 135 -3.31 -8.25 4.89
CA VAL A 135 -4.77 -8.45 4.75
C VAL A 135 -5.30 -9.39 5.84
N GLY A 136 -4.61 -10.49 6.13
CA GLY A 136 -5.00 -11.43 7.18
C GLY A 136 -5.06 -10.79 8.56
N HIS A 137 -4.07 -9.98 8.92
CA HIS A 137 -4.07 -9.24 10.19
C HIS A 137 -5.20 -8.20 10.24
N LEU A 138 -5.46 -7.45 9.16
CA LEU A 138 -6.58 -6.52 9.08
C LEU A 138 -7.92 -7.23 9.32
N LEU A 139 -8.13 -8.38 8.68
CA LEU A 139 -9.35 -9.16 8.86
C LEU A 139 -9.51 -9.67 10.31
N ALA A 140 -8.44 -10.20 10.90
CA ALA A 140 -8.46 -10.68 12.27
C ALA A 140 -8.71 -9.55 13.28
N LEU A 141 -8.03 -8.43 13.13
CA LEU A 141 -8.16 -7.28 14.03
C LEU A 141 -9.52 -6.59 13.89
N SER A 142 -10.15 -6.62 12.73
CA SER A 142 -11.51 -6.08 12.56
C SER A 142 -12.56 -6.86 13.36
N ALA A 143 -12.26 -8.08 13.74
CA ALA A 143 -13.12 -8.85 14.66
C ALA A 143 -12.93 -8.46 16.14
N ALA A 144 -11.73 -7.98 16.49
CA ALA A 144 -11.39 -7.56 17.86
C ALA A 144 -11.65 -6.06 18.09
N THR A 145 -11.35 -5.24 17.10
CA THR A 145 -11.45 -3.77 17.18
C THR A 145 -12.56 -3.29 16.25
N LYS A 146 -13.71 -2.94 16.80
CA LYS A 146 -14.92 -2.58 16.04
C LYS A 146 -14.72 -1.41 15.08
N ASP A 147 -13.92 -0.44 15.48
CA ASP A 147 -13.67 0.80 14.75
C ASP A 147 -12.25 0.85 14.12
N LEU A 148 -11.70 -0.32 13.77
CA LEU A 148 -10.42 -0.42 13.07
C LEU A 148 -10.50 0.25 11.69
N VAL A 149 -9.57 1.15 11.41
CA VAL A 149 -9.45 1.84 10.12
C VAL A 149 -8.31 1.26 9.29
N GLY A 150 -7.21 0.85 9.94
CA GLY A 150 -6.04 0.33 9.25
C GLY A 150 -4.95 -0.14 10.20
N ILE A 151 -3.84 -0.56 9.60
CA ILE A 151 -2.64 -1.01 10.29
C ILE A 151 -1.44 -0.33 9.68
N VAL A 152 -0.46 0.01 10.50
CA VAL A 152 0.88 0.45 10.08
C VAL A 152 1.88 -0.63 10.45
N PHE A 153 2.63 -1.10 9.48
CA PHE A 153 3.78 -1.97 9.68
C PHE A 153 5.06 -1.16 9.51
N SER A 154 5.92 -1.18 10.52
CA SER A 154 7.22 -0.55 10.50
C SER A 154 8.22 -1.41 11.28
N GLU A 155 9.43 -1.54 10.75
CA GLU A 155 10.53 -2.23 11.45
C GLU A 155 10.94 -1.45 12.71
N GLU A 156 10.81 -0.11 12.68
CA GLU A 156 11.26 0.78 13.75
C GLU A 156 10.28 0.85 14.92
N ILE A 157 8.98 0.86 14.65
CA ILE A 157 7.94 1.04 15.68
C ILE A 157 7.05 -0.19 15.87
N GLY A 158 7.31 -1.27 15.10
CA GLY A 158 6.48 -2.48 15.10
C GLY A 158 5.12 -2.26 14.42
N THR A 159 4.20 -3.18 14.67
CA THR A 159 2.83 -3.09 14.16
C THR A 159 1.99 -2.20 15.06
N LYS A 160 1.36 -1.18 14.48
CA LYS A 160 0.41 -0.29 15.15
C LYS A 160 -0.94 -0.32 14.45
N GLU A 161 -1.99 -0.14 15.21
CA GLU A 161 -3.36 -0.05 14.70
C GLU A 161 -3.78 1.41 14.53
N ILE A 162 -4.53 1.68 13.48
CA ILE A 162 -5.25 2.94 13.31
C ILE A 162 -6.72 2.66 13.63
N ALA A 163 -7.25 3.34 14.64
CA ALA A 163 -8.63 3.22 15.05
C ALA A 163 -9.34 4.58 15.02
N ARG A 164 -10.67 4.52 14.95
CA ARG A 164 -11.53 5.68 14.93
C ARG A 164 -12.52 5.57 16.09
N PHE A 165 -12.56 6.56 16.95
CA PHE A 165 -13.50 6.61 18.07
C PHE A 165 -14.38 7.85 18.00
N THR A 166 -15.67 7.67 18.30
CA THR A 166 -16.60 8.78 18.47
C THR A 166 -16.72 9.13 19.95
N VAL A 167 -16.61 10.41 20.28
CA VAL A 167 -16.79 10.93 21.63
C VAL A 167 -18.28 11.03 21.94
N PHE A 168 -18.81 10.11 22.73
CA PHE A 168 -20.21 10.07 23.11
C PHE A 168 -20.49 10.96 24.32
N LYS A 169 -21.77 11.23 24.58
CA LYS A 169 -22.24 12.13 25.65
C LYS A 169 -21.69 11.82 27.05
N ALA A 170 -21.52 10.55 27.36
CA ALA A 170 -20.96 10.11 28.66
C ALA A 170 -19.44 9.91 28.62
N SER A 171 -18.75 10.33 27.56
CA SER A 171 -17.31 10.13 27.39
C SER A 171 -16.50 10.88 28.42
N LYS A 172 -15.49 10.21 28.98
CA LYS A 172 -14.48 10.83 29.83
C LYS A 172 -13.53 11.74 29.08
N LEU A 173 -13.59 11.71 27.74
CA LEU A 173 -12.75 12.54 26.85
C LEU A 173 -13.29 13.95 26.66
N ILE A 174 -14.57 14.21 26.96
CA ILE A 174 -15.15 15.54 26.83
C ILE A 174 -14.40 16.56 27.71
N GLY A 175 -14.00 17.66 27.10
CA GLY A 175 -13.24 18.72 27.75
C GLY A 175 -11.74 18.45 27.92
N LYS A 176 -11.27 17.25 27.55
CA LYS A 176 -9.83 16.94 27.53
C LYS A 176 -9.14 17.57 26.33
N GLY A 177 -7.91 17.98 26.53
CA GLY A 177 -7.01 18.39 25.43
C GLY A 177 -6.32 17.18 24.80
N LEU A 178 -5.70 17.41 23.65
CA LEU A 178 -4.98 16.31 22.95
C LEU A 178 -3.85 15.69 23.76
N GLN A 179 -3.19 16.46 24.61
CA GLN A 179 -2.08 15.95 25.44
C GLN A 179 -2.52 14.80 26.34
N GLU A 180 -3.76 14.82 26.82
CA GLU A 180 -4.30 13.76 27.68
C GLU A 180 -4.60 12.49 26.89
N VAL A 181 -5.07 12.61 25.64
CA VAL A 181 -5.28 11.48 24.71
C VAL A 181 -3.94 10.90 24.23
N SER A 182 -2.95 11.77 23.99
CA SER A 182 -1.63 11.38 23.48
C SER A 182 -0.80 10.55 24.46
N THR A 183 -1.23 10.38 25.70
CA THR A 183 -0.62 9.43 26.66
C THR A 183 -0.91 7.98 26.28
N LEU A 184 -2.01 7.72 25.57
CA LEU A 184 -2.46 6.38 25.16
C LEU A 184 -2.18 6.09 23.70
N ALA A 185 -2.37 7.09 22.82
CA ALA A 185 -2.22 6.92 21.38
C ALA A 185 -1.83 8.22 20.68
N THR A 186 -1.23 8.12 19.51
CA THR A 186 -0.93 9.28 18.66
C THR A 186 -2.19 9.72 17.94
N VAL A 187 -2.64 10.95 18.16
CA VAL A 187 -3.79 11.51 17.43
C VAL A 187 -3.36 11.89 16.02
N ILE A 188 -4.00 11.29 15.01
CA ILE A 188 -3.75 11.54 13.58
C ILE A 188 -4.64 12.66 13.08
N GLY A 189 -5.89 12.73 13.54
CA GLY A 189 -6.85 13.74 13.11
C GLY A 189 -8.12 13.72 13.95
N ILE A 190 -8.88 14.81 13.86
CA ILE A 190 -10.18 14.96 14.49
C ILE A 190 -11.17 15.50 13.48
N VAL A 191 -12.36 14.93 13.48
CA VAL A 191 -13.50 15.38 12.65
C VAL A 191 -14.59 15.87 13.57
N ARG A 192 -15.05 17.10 13.38
CA ARG A 192 -16.19 17.72 14.08
C ARG A 192 -17.21 18.17 13.06
N SER A 193 -18.46 17.73 13.21
CA SER A 193 -19.56 18.08 12.29
C SER A 193 -19.22 17.84 10.81
N GLY A 194 -18.52 16.72 10.52
CA GLY A 194 -18.14 16.34 9.16
C GLY A 194 -16.92 17.06 8.58
N ALA A 195 -16.31 18.00 9.31
CA ALA A 195 -15.13 18.73 8.86
C ALA A 195 -13.87 18.32 9.68
N VAL A 196 -12.75 18.18 8.97
CA VAL A 196 -11.44 17.92 9.62
C VAL A 196 -10.97 19.20 10.32
N ILE A 197 -10.67 19.10 11.61
CA ILE A 197 -10.12 20.23 12.38
C ILE A 197 -8.64 20.41 12.03
N GLN A 198 -8.29 21.57 11.49
CA GLN A 198 -6.95 21.86 11.01
C GLN A 198 -5.95 22.17 12.14
N ASN A 199 -6.40 22.79 13.22
CA ASN A 199 -5.52 23.22 14.33
C ASN A 199 -5.80 22.44 15.59
N ILE A 200 -5.60 21.12 15.54
CA ILE A 200 -5.80 20.22 16.70
C ILE A 200 -4.73 20.42 17.78
N PHE A 201 -3.57 21.01 17.44
CA PHE A 201 -2.46 21.26 18.38
C PHE A 201 -2.58 22.58 19.14
N ASP A 202 -3.66 23.34 18.92
CA ASP A 202 -3.96 24.51 19.76
C ASP A 202 -4.11 24.10 21.22
N PRO A 203 -3.35 24.68 22.16
CA PRO A 203 -3.49 24.38 23.60
C PRO A 203 -4.89 24.63 24.16
N ALA A 204 -5.66 25.50 23.51
CA ALA A 204 -7.05 25.76 23.86
C ALA A 204 -8.04 24.73 23.31
N PHE A 205 -7.61 23.86 22.41
CA PHE A 205 -8.49 22.83 21.83
C PHE A 205 -9.00 21.87 22.91
N ARG A 206 -10.30 21.59 22.90
CA ARG A 206 -10.95 20.62 23.77
C ARG A 206 -11.86 19.72 22.97
N LEU A 207 -11.81 18.43 23.30
CA LEU A 207 -12.72 17.43 22.74
C LEU A 207 -14.16 17.71 23.19
N ALA A 208 -15.09 17.54 22.28
CA ALA A 208 -16.52 17.73 22.50
C ALA A 208 -17.29 16.48 22.11
N GLU A 209 -18.54 16.38 22.59
CA GLU A 209 -19.48 15.36 22.16
C GLU A 209 -19.65 15.41 20.63
N GLY A 210 -19.65 14.24 20.00
CA GLY A 210 -19.79 14.10 18.56
C GLY A 210 -18.49 14.19 17.78
N ASP A 211 -17.37 14.54 18.41
CA ASP A 211 -16.06 14.47 17.75
C ASP A 211 -15.73 13.04 17.37
N THR A 212 -15.13 12.87 16.21
CA THR A 212 -14.51 11.61 15.81
C THR A 212 -12.99 11.78 15.81
N ILE A 213 -12.30 10.97 16.64
CA ILE A 213 -10.84 10.97 16.72
C ILE A 213 -10.26 9.79 15.94
N LEU A 214 -9.27 10.06 15.09
CA LEU A 214 -8.42 9.04 14.47
C LEU A 214 -7.11 8.96 15.24
N VAL A 215 -6.73 7.77 15.65
CA VAL A 215 -5.55 7.53 16.48
C VAL A 215 -4.74 6.36 15.99
N LEU A 216 -3.43 6.41 16.23
CA LEU A 216 -2.47 5.35 15.99
C LEU A 216 -1.95 4.87 17.36
N GLY A 217 -2.01 3.58 17.63
CA GLY A 217 -1.55 3.05 18.91
C GLY A 217 -1.43 1.53 18.97
N ASP A 218 -1.03 1.05 20.13
CA ASP A 218 -1.04 -0.37 20.46
C ASP A 218 -2.46 -0.83 20.81
N PRO A 219 -2.83 -2.09 20.52
CA PRO A 219 -4.18 -2.60 20.75
C PRO A 219 -4.70 -2.36 22.17
N ALA A 220 -3.87 -2.61 23.19
CA ALA A 220 -4.26 -2.44 24.60
C ALA A 220 -4.57 -0.98 24.96
N ASN A 221 -3.81 -0.04 24.42
CA ASN A 221 -4.03 1.39 24.62
C ASN A 221 -5.29 1.86 23.89
N LEU A 222 -5.55 1.32 22.69
CA LEU A 222 -6.74 1.63 21.93
C LEU A 222 -8.01 1.11 22.58
N GLU A 223 -7.98 -0.08 23.18
CA GLU A 223 -9.07 -0.62 23.99
C GLU A 223 -9.41 0.29 25.18
N THR A 224 -8.38 0.80 25.89
CA THR A 224 -8.54 1.77 26.97
C THR A 224 -9.20 3.05 26.45
N LEU A 225 -8.73 3.57 25.31
CA LEU A 225 -9.26 4.80 24.72
C LEU A 225 -10.71 4.62 24.25
N GLU A 226 -11.05 3.46 23.66
CA GLU A 226 -12.43 3.10 23.29
C GLU A 226 -13.37 3.14 24.51
N SER A 227 -12.93 2.54 25.61
CA SER A 227 -13.66 2.57 26.88
C SER A 227 -13.87 4.00 27.40
N GLU A 228 -12.88 4.88 27.27
CA GLU A 228 -12.98 6.29 27.69
C GLU A 228 -13.85 7.12 26.74
N ALA A 229 -13.88 6.80 25.44
CA ALA A 229 -14.76 7.44 24.46
C ALA A 229 -16.24 7.19 24.74
N GLY A 230 -16.56 6.10 25.43
CA GLY A 230 -17.90 5.72 25.85
C GLY A 230 -18.62 4.86 24.82
N ALA A 231 -19.77 4.33 25.23
CA ALA A 231 -20.69 3.60 24.36
C ALA A 231 -21.82 4.50 23.89
N LYS A 232 -22.37 4.14 22.71
CA LYS A 232 -23.53 4.77 22.12
C LYS A 232 -24.78 4.55 22.95
#